data_7a5cba5ea9df11a50f1eaf8a8556fe50
#
_entry.id   7a5cba5ea9df11a50f1eaf8a8556fe50
#
_cell.length_a   1.000
_cell.length_b   1.000
_cell.length_c   1.000
_cell.angle_alpha   90.00
_cell.angle_beta   90.00
_cell.angle_gamma   90.00
#
_symmetry.space_group_name_H-M   'P 1'
#
loop_
_entity.id
_entity.type
_entity.pdbx_description
1 polymer ?
#
loop_
_entity_poly.entity_id
_entity_poly.type
_entity_poly.pdbx_seq_one_letter_code
_entity_poly.pdbx_strand_id
1 'polypeptide(L)'
;MPLTKLQFRPGINRDITSYSNEGGWVDCDKVRFRQGYPEVIGGWEKYSQNTYIGTARALFNWVALDGSDFLGVGTHLKYYIEQGQAFYDITPIRKTSTNSITFAATNGSSTITATDSNHGAVQGDFVTIAGAVSLGGLVTAAVLNQEYEIVSVPNLNTFTITAKDTTGATVTANASDSGNGGSGVDGVYQINAGLNTGVGGTGWGAGTWGRGTWGSGASIGVTTSLRMWSHDNFGEDLLINPRDGAIFYWDKSSGVTTRAVEIGTVSGAEETPLTAKQIMVSDVDRHVIAFGTNPVGSSLQDPLLIRFSDQESLTDWNPKATNTAGDLRIGSGSEFVRAIET
;
A
#
# COMPACT_ATOMS: atom_id res chain seq x y z
N MET A 1 -11.79 36.85 -54.48
CA MET A 1 -10.63 36.31 -53.73
C MET A 1 -10.50 34.85 -54.07
N PRO A 2 -9.32 34.35 -54.47
CA PRO A 2 -9.14 32.93 -54.67
C PRO A 2 -9.25 32.21 -53.31
N LEU A 3 -10.05 31.16 -53.24
CA LEU A 3 -10.14 30.26 -52.09
C LEU A 3 -8.86 29.43 -52.03
N THR A 4 -8.08 29.58 -50.98
CA THR A 4 -6.88 28.78 -50.73
C THR A 4 -7.22 27.69 -49.70
N LYS A 5 -6.98 26.43 -50.06
CA LYS A 5 -7.17 25.31 -49.15
C LYS A 5 -6.05 25.33 -48.11
N LEU A 6 -6.40 25.53 -46.86
CA LEU A 6 -5.49 25.34 -45.73
C LEU A 6 -5.47 23.85 -45.35
N GLN A 7 -4.32 23.23 -45.41
CA GLN A 7 -4.12 21.83 -45.07
C GLN A 7 -3.06 21.73 -43.97
N PHE A 8 -3.49 21.32 -42.78
CA PHE A 8 -2.60 21.09 -41.66
C PHE A 8 -2.19 19.62 -41.59
N ARG A 9 -0.96 19.36 -41.14
CA ARG A 9 -0.45 18.02 -40.89
C ARG A 9 -0.84 17.62 -39.46
N PRO A 10 -1.39 16.42 -39.25
CA PRO A 10 -1.68 15.94 -37.89
C PRO A 10 -0.40 15.56 -37.14
N GLY A 11 -0.42 15.66 -35.82
CA GLY A 11 0.71 15.29 -34.96
C GLY A 11 1.65 16.45 -34.64
N ILE A 12 2.52 16.23 -33.68
CA ILE A 12 3.54 17.18 -33.20
C ILE A 12 4.88 16.72 -33.74
N ASN A 13 5.58 17.60 -34.45
CA ASN A 13 6.92 17.33 -34.95
C ASN A 13 7.89 18.36 -34.37
N ARG A 14 8.78 17.92 -33.47
CA ARG A 14 9.84 18.71 -32.86
C ARG A 14 11.24 18.45 -33.45
N ASP A 15 11.36 17.50 -34.38
CA ASP A 15 12.65 17.11 -34.96
C ASP A 15 13.19 18.13 -35.95
N ILE A 16 12.32 19.00 -36.48
CA ILE A 16 12.66 20.05 -37.42
C ILE A 16 12.31 21.42 -36.82
N THR A 17 12.92 22.47 -37.41
CA THR A 17 12.62 23.84 -36.98
C THR A 17 11.16 24.20 -37.24
N SER A 18 10.59 25.12 -36.46
CA SER A 18 9.25 25.63 -36.68
C SER A 18 9.04 26.20 -38.06
N TYR A 19 10.09 26.78 -38.66
CA TYR A 19 10.08 27.30 -40.01
C TYR A 19 9.99 26.20 -41.10
N SER A 20 10.70 25.09 -40.88
CA SER A 20 10.67 23.95 -41.81
C SER A 20 9.41 23.08 -41.66
N ASN A 21 8.67 23.25 -40.55
CA ASN A 21 7.43 22.53 -40.28
C ASN A 21 6.18 23.28 -40.74
N GLU A 22 6.26 23.94 -41.89
CA GLU A 22 5.13 24.69 -42.43
C GLU A 22 3.89 23.79 -42.56
N GLY A 23 2.76 24.24 -42.04
CA GLY A 23 1.50 23.47 -41.97
C GLY A 23 1.46 22.36 -40.92
N GLY A 24 2.52 22.21 -40.09
CA GLY A 24 2.59 21.26 -38.98
C GLY A 24 2.50 21.95 -37.62
N TRP A 25 2.47 21.14 -36.59
CA TRP A 25 2.41 21.55 -35.18
C TRP A 25 3.76 21.25 -34.52
N VAL A 26 4.37 22.24 -33.87
CA VAL A 26 5.65 22.11 -33.18
C VAL A 26 5.42 21.81 -31.70
N ASP A 27 4.36 22.37 -31.15
CA ASP A 27 3.97 22.17 -29.75
C ASP A 27 2.46 22.32 -29.58
N CYS A 28 1.89 21.62 -28.60
CA CYS A 28 0.50 21.80 -28.21
C CYS A 28 0.30 21.35 -26.74
N ASP A 29 -0.65 21.95 -26.07
CA ASP A 29 -1.11 21.57 -24.73
C ASP A 29 -2.60 21.22 -24.78
N LYS A 30 -2.97 20.11 -24.12
CA LYS A 30 -4.36 19.63 -24.00
C LYS A 30 -5.08 19.41 -25.33
N VAL A 31 -4.34 19.00 -26.36
CA VAL A 31 -4.85 18.72 -27.68
C VAL A 31 -4.54 17.27 -28.07
N ARG A 32 -5.51 16.61 -28.67
CA ARG A 32 -5.33 15.32 -29.37
C ARG A 32 -5.65 15.50 -30.86
N PHE A 33 -5.08 14.62 -31.66
CA PHE A 33 -5.41 14.57 -33.11
C PHE A 33 -6.36 13.40 -33.36
N ARG A 34 -7.56 13.70 -33.82
CA ARG A 34 -8.55 12.69 -34.22
C ARG A 34 -8.89 12.84 -35.68
N GLN A 35 -8.75 11.77 -36.46
CA GLN A 35 -8.99 11.76 -37.88
C GLN A 35 -8.22 12.87 -38.64
N GLY A 36 -7.02 13.21 -38.13
CA GLY A 36 -6.19 14.26 -38.73
C GLY A 36 -6.47 15.69 -38.25
N TYR A 37 -7.48 15.91 -37.45
CA TYR A 37 -7.84 17.23 -36.90
C TYR A 37 -7.43 17.38 -35.43
N PRO A 38 -6.93 18.57 -35.02
CA PRO A 38 -6.68 18.86 -33.64
C PRO A 38 -8.03 19.04 -32.91
N GLU A 39 -8.16 18.36 -31.79
CA GLU A 39 -9.33 18.41 -30.90
C GLU A 39 -8.85 18.66 -29.48
N VAL A 40 -9.48 19.57 -28.76
CA VAL A 40 -9.16 19.80 -27.35
C VAL A 40 -9.50 18.55 -26.56
N ILE A 41 -8.54 18.08 -25.76
CA ILE A 41 -8.81 17.03 -24.78
C ILE A 41 -9.72 17.65 -23.71
N GLY A 42 -10.87 17.04 -23.46
CA GLY A 42 -11.79 17.46 -22.40
C GLY A 42 -11.08 17.56 -21.03
N GLY A 43 -11.64 18.32 -20.13
CA GLY A 43 -11.13 18.43 -18.76
C GLY A 43 -11.24 17.09 -18.01
N TRP A 44 -10.54 17.01 -16.87
CA TRP A 44 -10.68 15.91 -15.92
C TRP A 44 -11.90 16.16 -15.04
N GLU A 45 -12.76 15.17 -14.92
CA GLU A 45 -13.84 15.14 -13.97
C GLU A 45 -13.52 14.15 -12.86
N LYS A 46 -13.91 14.46 -11.63
CA LYS A 46 -13.75 13.51 -10.53
C LYS A 46 -14.67 12.33 -10.75
N TYR A 47 -14.10 11.14 -10.79
CA TYR A 47 -14.86 9.89 -10.85
C TYR A 47 -15.72 9.67 -9.60
N SER A 48 -15.18 9.98 -8.42
CA SER A 48 -15.88 9.87 -7.13
C SER A 48 -15.76 11.16 -6.32
N GLN A 49 -16.80 11.51 -5.58
CA GLN A 49 -16.76 12.58 -4.59
C GLN A 49 -16.18 12.11 -3.25
N ASN A 50 -16.09 10.79 -3.04
CA ASN A 50 -15.49 10.18 -1.87
C ASN A 50 -13.96 10.26 -1.94
N THR A 51 -13.31 10.24 -0.79
CA THR A 51 -11.86 10.32 -0.66
C THR A 51 -11.30 9.11 0.07
N TYR A 52 -10.04 8.82 -0.17
CA TYR A 52 -9.26 7.81 0.55
C TYR A 52 -8.00 8.45 1.15
N ILE A 53 -7.38 7.77 2.11
CA ILE A 53 -6.18 8.26 2.78
C ILE A 53 -4.93 7.83 2.01
N GLY A 54 -4.03 8.78 1.79
CA GLY A 54 -2.76 8.54 1.12
C GLY A 54 -2.77 8.87 -0.37
N THR A 55 -1.61 8.72 -1.00
CA THR A 55 -1.41 8.90 -2.43
C THR A 55 -1.46 7.56 -3.13
N ALA A 56 -2.34 7.38 -4.10
CA ALA A 56 -2.40 6.15 -4.90
C ALA A 56 -1.07 5.91 -5.63
N ARG A 57 -0.56 4.70 -5.53
CA ARG A 57 0.69 4.23 -6.16
C ARG A 57 0.49 3.01 -7.03
N ALA A 58 -0.62 2.30 -6.82
CA ALA A 58 -0.98 1.15 -7.60
C ALA A 58 -2.49 1.14 -7.81
N LEU A 59 -2.91 0.83 -9.02
CA LEU A 59 -4.31 0.70 -9.41
C LEU A 59 -4.46 -0.63 -10.15
N PHE A 60 -5.53 -1.35 -9.84
CA PHE A 60 -5.87 -2.60 -10.49
C PHE A 60 -7.38 -2.73 -10.62
N ASN A 61 -7.87 -2.99 -11.81
CA ASN A 61 -9.31 -3.15 -12.04
C ASN A 61 -9.61 -4.56 -12.53
N TRP A 62 -10.71 -5.12 -12.04
CA TRP A 62 -11.25 -6.40 -12.51
C TRP A 62 -12.77 -6.39 -12.44
N VAL A 63 -13.36 -7.33 -13.13
CA VAL A 63 -14.81 -7.51 -13.17
C VAL A 63 -15.12 -8.91 -12.65
N ALA A 64 -16.05 -9.01 -11.71
CA ALA A 64 -16.53 -10.27 -11.20
C ALA A 64 -17.55 -10.92 -12.14
N LEU A 65 -17.84 -12.20 -11.94
CA LEU A 65 -18.77 -12.98 -12.77
C LEU A 65 -20.21 -12.43 -12.73
N ASP A 66 -20.59 -11.75 -11.65
CA ASP A 66 -21.89 -11.08 -11.54
C ASP A 66 -21.96 -9.73 -12.24
N GLY A 67 -20.88 -9.30 -12.90
CA GLY A 67 -20.77 -8.02 -13.59
C GLY A 67 -20.42 -6.85 -12.68
N SER A 68 -20.07 -7.08 -11.42
CA SER A 68 -19.59 -6.03 -10.51
C SER A 68 -18.18 -5.59 -10.92
N ASP A 69 -18.01 -4.29 -11.11
CA ASP A 69 -16.71 -3.68 -11.36
C ASP A 69 -16.03 -3.32 -10.03
N PHE A 70 -14.77 -3.66 -9.92
CA PHE A 70 -13.92 -3.33 -8.78
C PHE A 70 -12.66 -2.61 -9.23
N LEU A 71 -12.21 -1.65 -8.41
CA LEU A 71 -10.92 -1.00 -8.56
C LEU A 71 -10.13 -1.09 -7.25
N GLY A 72 -9.05 -1.86 -7.26
CA GLY A 72 -8.06 -1.88 -6.18
C GLY A 72 -7.20 -0.62 -6.21
N VAL A 73 -7.09 0.08 -5.08
CA VAL A 73 -6.31 1.31 -4.92
C VAL A 73 -5.31 1.13 -3.80
N GLY A 74 -4.06 0.83 -4.16
CA GLY A 74 -2.95 0.75 -3.22
C GLY A 74 -2.32 2.12 -3.00
N THR A 75 -2.40 2.64 -1.76
CA THR A 75 -1.77 3.90 -1.38
C THR A 75 -0.46 3.65 -0.61
N HIS A 76 0.28 4.70 -0.30
CA HIS A 76 1.47 4.57 0.55
C HIS A 76 1.13 4.29 2.03
N LEU A 77 -0.14 4.29 2.41
CA LEU A 77 -0.60 4.03 3.78
C LEU A 77 -1.52 2.82 3.88
N LYS A 78 -2.44 2.65 2.92
CA LYS A 78 -3.55 1.71 2.99
C LYS A 78 -3.85 1.08 1.63
N TYR A 79 -4.67 0.04 1.64
CA TYR A 79 -5.24 -0.54 0.43
C TYR A 79 -6.76 -0.48 0.47
N TYR A 80 -7.36 0.00 -0.62
CA TYR A 80 -8.80 0.16 -0.77
C TYR A 80 -9.33 -0.64 -1.94
N ILE A 81 -10.59 -1.06 -1.84
CA ILE A 81 -11.42 -1.43 -2.98
C ILE A 81 -12.42 -0.30 -3.22
N GLU A 82 -12.48 0.17 -4.44
CA GLU A 82 -13.55 1.03 -4.88
C GLU A 82 -14.64 0.18 -5.55
N GLN A 83 -15.88 0.40 -5.15
CA GLN A 83 -17.08 -0.13 -5.78
C GLN A 83 -18.19 0.93 -5.69
N GLY A 84 -18.81 1.23 -6.82
CA GLY A 84 -19.91 2.19 -6.87
C GLY A 84 -19.55 3.59 -6.39
N GLN A 85 -18.36 4.06 -6.68
CA GLN A 85 -17.77 5.36 -6.28
C GLN A 85 -17.45 5.48 -4.77
N ALA A 86 -17.59 4.40 -3.99
CA ALA A 86 -17.18 4.36 -2.59
C ALA A 86 -15.86 3.61 -2.43
N PHE A 87 -15.01 4.08 -1.51
CA PHE A 87 -13.74 3.43 -1.18
C PHE A 87 -13.88 2.69 0.14
N TYR A 88 -13.60 1.38 0.12
CA TYR A 88 -13.65 0.50 1.28
C TYR A 88 -12.24 0.10 1.68
N ASP A 89 -11.89 0.37 2.93
CA ASP A 89 -10.56 0.03 3.47
C ASP A 89 -10.46 -1.47 3.75
N ILE A 90 -9.69 -2.18 2.92
CA ILE A 90 -9.41 -3.60 3.09
C ILE A 90 -7.99 -3.88 3.61
N THR A 91 -7.28 -2.84 4.08
CA THR A 91 -5.92 -2.99 4.62
C THR A 91 -5.88 -4.09 5.68
N PRO A 92 -5.02 -5.10 5.55
CA PRO A 92 -4.97 -6.21 6.49
C PRO A 92 -4.62 -5.79 7.92
N ILE A 93 -5.08 -6.57 8.88
CA ILE A 93 -4.76 -6.40 10.31
C ILE A 93 -3.54 -7.27 10.63
N ARG A 94 -2.52 -6.65 11.23
CA ARG A 94 -1.31 -7.33 11.68
C ARG A 94 -1.42 -7.89 13.09
N LYS A 95 -2.04 -7.13 13.99
CA LYS A 95 -2.16 -7.48 15.41
C LYS A 95 -3.44 -6.90 16.00
N THR A 96 -4.07 -7.65 16.88
CA THR A 96 -5.11 -7.17 17.78
C THR A 96 -4.62 -7.29 19.22
N SER A 97 -4.66 -6.19 19.97
CA SER A 97 -4.38 -6.16 21.39
C SER A 97 -5.69 -5.97 22.14
N THR A 98 -5.98 -6.83 23.09
CA THR A 98 -7.25 -6.82 23.85
C THR A 98 -6.99 -6.40 25.28
N ASN A 99 -7.75 -5.40 25.76
CA ASN A 99 -7.67 -4.87 27.14
C ASN A 99 -6.25 -4.47 27.58
N SER A 100 -5.43 -3.96 26.64
CA SER A 100 -3.98 -3.78 26.88
C SER A 100 -3.51 -2.34 26.80
N ILE A 101 -4.29 -1.46 26.16
CA ILE A 101 -3.86 -0.09 25.90
C ILE A 101 -4.22 0.81 27.09
N THR A 102 -3.26 1.66 27.45
CA THR A 102 -3.48 2.76 28.39
C THR A 102 -3.01 4.08 27.78
N PHE A 103 -3.59 5.19 28.21
CA PHE A 103 -3.29 6.50 27.67
C PHE A 103 -2.80 7.49 28.72
N ALA A 104 -1.97 8.43 28.29
CA ALA A 104 -1.58 9.59 29.05
C ALA A 104 -1.74 10.85 28.20
N ALA A 105 -2.38 11.87 28.77
CA ALA A 105 -2.56 13.19 28.19
C ALA A 105 -1.88 14.26 29.03
N THR A 106 -1.28 15.25 28.37
CA THR A 106 -0.71 16.42 29.03
C THR A 106 -1.59 17.64 28.76
N ASN A 107 -1.97 18.35 29.80
CA ASN A 107 -2.74 19.59 29.66
C ASN A 107 -2.03 20.57 28.72
N GLY A 108 -2.76 21.14 27.77
CA GLY A 108 -2.24 22.03 26.75
C GLY A 108 -1.63 21.31 25.52
N SER A 109 -1.62 19.97 25.46
CA SER A 109 -1.11 19.19 24.36
C SER A 109 -2.23 18.45 23.61
N SER A 110 -2.08 18.33 22.30
CA SER A 110 -2.91 17.45 21.46
C SER A 110 -2.29 16.06 21.28
N THR A 111 -1.07 15.87 21.74
CA THR A 111 -0.37 14.59 21.65
C THR A 111 -0.80 13.71 22.83
N ILE A 112 -1.33 12.55 22.53
CA ILE A 112 -1.67 11.50 23.50
C ILE A 112 -0.64 10.40 23.38
N THR A 113 -0.07 10.00 24.51
CA THR A 113 0.81 8.82 24.58
C THR A 113 -0.03 7.60 24.86
N ALA A 114 0.08 6.59 24.03
CA ALA A 114 -0.51 5.28 24.21
C ALA A 114 0.57 4.27 24.63
N THR A 115 0.26 3.43 25.59
CA THR A 115 1.13 2.33 26.06
C THR A 115 0.44 1.01 25.75
N ASP A 116 1.09 0.15 24.99
CA ASP A 116 0.69 -1.23 24.68
C ASP A 116 1.94 -2.09 24.50
N SER A 117 2.08 -3.13 25.29
CA SER A 117 3.30 -3.96 25.31
C SER A 117 3.54 -4.65 23.97
N ASN A 118 4.76 -4.50 23.44
CA ASN A 118 5.18 -5.14 22.21
C ASN A 118 4.19 -4.92 21.04
N HIS A 119 3.70 -3.69 20.87
CA HIS A 119 2.75 -3.35 19.82
C HIS A 119 3.33 -3.56 18.42
N GLY A 120 4.65 -3.50 18.26
CA GLY A 120 5.35 -3.74 16.98
C GLY A 120 5.01 -2.75 15.86
N ALA A 121 4.34 -1.65 16.19
CA ALA A 121 4.01 -0.61 15.22
C ALA A 121 5.22 0.29 14.95
N VAL A 122 5.21 0.93 13.80
CA VAL A 122 6.17 1.96 13.41
C VAL A 122 5.44 3.27 13.07
N GLN A 123 6.18 4.35 12.97
CA GLN A 123 5.62 5.63 12.58
C GLN A 123 4.91 5.54 11.23
N GLY A 124 3.71 6.08 11.15
CA GLY A 124 2.85 6.05 9.96
C GLY A 124 1.94 4.83 9.87
N ASP A 125 2.03 3.87 10.80
CA ASP A 125 1.05 2.80 10.91
C ASP A 125 -0.30 3.35 11.40
N PHE A 126 -1.36 2.58 11.18
CA PHE A 126 -2.69 2.89 11.70
C PHE A 126 -3.10 1.93 12.79
N VAL A 127 -3.78 2.46 13.79
CA VAL A 127 -4.40 1.69 14.88
C VAL A 127 -5.84 2.17 15.08
N THR A 128 -6.77 1.23 15.12
CA THR A 128 -8.15 1.50 15.54
C THR A 128 -8.28 1.18 17.03
N ILE A 129 -8.73 2.15 17.79
CA ILE A 129 -8.87 2.06 19.24
C ILE A 129 -10.36 1.92 19.58
N ALA A 130 -10.68 1.02 20.51
CA ALA A 130 -12.04 0.79 21.00
C ALA A 130 -12.03 0.52 22.52
N GLY A 131 -13.16 0.75 23.18
CA GLY A 131 -13.34 0.49 24.59
C GLY A 131 -12.73 1.53 25.53
N ALA A 132 -12.10 2.60 25.01
CA ALA A 132 -11.54 3.65 25.84
C ALA A 132 -12.63 4.50 26.50
N VAL A 133 -12.40 4.90 27.75
CA VAL A 133 -13.18 5.91 28.46
C VAL A 133 -12.46 7.26 28.44
N SER A 134 -13.16 8.33 28.85
CA SER A 134 -12.60 9.68 28.86
C SER A 134 -11.37 9.78 29.77
N LEU A 135 -10.35 10.52 29.31
CA LEU A 135 -9.22 10.96 30.14
C LEU A 135 -9.54 12.20 30.97
N GLY A 136 -10.71 12.78 30.77
CA GLY A 136 -11.15 14.04 31.35
C GLY A 136 -11.10 15.21 30.39
N GLY A 137 -11.84 16.26 30.71
CA GLY A 137 -11.93 17.46 29.89
C GLY A 137 -12.36 17.19 28.45
N LEU A 138 -11.63 17.74 27.48
CA LEU A 138 -11.91 17.60 26.05
C LEU A 138 -11.49 16.24 25.45
N VAL A 139 -10.65 15.47 26.14
CA VAL A 139 -10.23 14.12 25.67
C VAL A 139 -11.27 13.10 26.12
N THR A 140 -12.38 13.08 25.41
CA THR A 140 -13.53 12.21 25.68
C THR A 140 -13.34 10.80 25.13
N ALA A 141 -14.22 9.87 25.49
CA ALA A 141 -14.27 8.53 24.89
C ALA A 141 -14.42 8.58 23.36
N ALA A 142 -15.23 9.50 22.84
CA ALA A 142 -15.42 9.67 21.39
C ALA A 142 -14.13 10.15 20.68
N VAL A 143 -13.31 10.93 21.37
CA VAL A 143 -11.98 11.34 20.88
C VAL A 143 -11.03 10.17 20.82
N LEU A 144 -11.05 9.24 21.79
CA LEU A 144 -10.12 8.11 21.84
C LEU A 144 -10.53 6.94 20.95
N ASN A 145 -11.84 6.64 20.87
CA ASN A 145 -12.36 5.47 20.15
C ASN A 145 -12.50 5.74 18.64
N GLN A 146 -11.38 5.90 17.97
CA GLN A 146 -11.29 6.15 16.54
C GLN A 146 -10.07 5.44 15.94
N GLU A 147 -9.91 5.54 14.63
CA GLU A 147 -8.69 5.16 13.93
C GLU A 147 -7.69 6.32 13.97
N TYR A 148 -6.45 6.01 14.31
CA TYR A 148 -5.36 6.97 14.40
C TYR A 148 -4.13 6.53 13.61
N GLU A 149 -3.50 7.49 12.96
CA GLU A 149 -2.13 7.35 12.46
C GLU A 149 -1.16 7.50 13.64
N ILE A 150 -0.21 6.60 13.75
CA ILE A 150 0.85 6.63 14.75
C ILE A 150 1.88 7.67 14.36
N VAL A 151 1.97 8.73 15.15
CA VAL A 151 2.83 9.89 14.88
C VAL A 151 4.28 9.60 15.20
N SER A 152 4.55 8.92 16.31
CA SER A 152 5.88 8.49 16.71
C SER A 152 5.86 7.24 17.57
N VAL A 153 6.98 6.52 17.59
CA VAL A 153 7.17 5.31 18.39
C VAL A 153 8.43 5.51 19.24
N PRO A 154 8.29 6.07 20.47
CA PRO A 154 9.41 6.31 21.36
C PRO A 154 10.14 5.04 21.79
N ASN A 155 9.41 3.93 21.98
CA ASN A 155 9.97 2.63 22.33
C ASN A 155 9.00 1.48 21.95
N LEU A 156 9.39 0.23 22.21
CA LEU A 156 8.63 -0.98 21.84
C LEU A 156 7.22 -1.06 22.47
N ASN A 157 6.96 -0.30 23.52
CA ASN A 157 5.73 -0.39 24.30
C ASN A 157 4.91 0.90 24.26
N THR A 158 5.40 1.97 23.61
CA THR A 158 4.70 3.25 23.57
C THR A 158 4.70 3.86 22.20
N PHE A 159 3.58 4.44 21.81
CA PHE A 159 3.43 5.25 20.62
C PHE A 159 2.64 6.52 20.93
N THR A 160 2.66 7.47 20.02
CA THR A 160 1.91 8.72 20.15
C THR A 160 0.92 8.88 19.03
N ILE A 161 -0.22 9.47 19.35
CA ILE A 161 -1.27 9.86 18.40
C ILE A 161 -1.59 11.35 18.58
N THR A 162 -2.13 11.99 17.57
CA THR A 162 -2.71 13.33 17.70
C THR A 162 -4.21 13.22 17.91
N ALA A 163 -4.68 13.65 19.07
CA ALA A 163 -6.11 13.64 19.39
C ALA A 163 -6.92 14.45 18.39
N LYS A 164 -7.99 13.86 17.89
CA LYS A 164 -8.93 14.48 16.93
C LYS A 164 -10.35 14.22 17.40
N ASP A 165 -11.24 15.13 17.11
CA ASP A 165 -12.68 14.89 17.26
C ASP A 165 -13.24 14.04 16.08
N THR A 166 -14.51 13.71 16.14
CA THR A 166 -15.19 12.93 15.11
C THR A 166 -15.30 13.63 13.74
N THR A 167 -14.97 14.92 13.68
CA THR A 167 -14.89 15.68 12.42
C THR A 167 -13.47 15.75 11.86
N GLY A 168 -12.48 15.20 12.60
CA GLY A 168 -11.05 15.23 12.25
C GLY A 168 -10.32 16.48 12.74
N ALA A 169 -10.96 17.39 13.47
CA ALA A 169 -10.31 18.57 14.03
C ALA A 169 -9.46 18.19 15.26
N THR A 170 -8.28 18.81 15.36
CA THR A 170 -7.35 18.54 16.47
C THR A 170 -7.94 18.99 17.81
N VAL A 171 -7.87 18.11 18.81
CA VAL A 171 -8.31 18.34 20.17
C VAL A 171 -7.11 18.53 21.08
N THR A 172 -7.05 19.66 21.80
CA THR A 172 -6.03 19.94 22.81
C THR A 172 -6.57 19.55 24.18
N ALA A 173 -5.83 18.74 24.93
CA ALA A 173 -6.21 18.37 26.28
C ALA A 173 -6.25 19.61 27.20
N ASN A 174 -7.32 19.78 27.96
CA ASN A 174 -7.52 20.89 28.90
C ASN A 174 -7.66 20.43 30.35
N ALA A 175 -7.35 19.16 30.62
CA ALA A 175 -7.35 18.58 31.95
C ALA A 175 -6.26 17.51 32.04
N SER A 176 -5.85 17.20 33.26
CA SER A 176 -5.04 16.02 33.53
C SER A 176 -5.84 14.75 33.28
N ASP A 177 -5.20 13.71 32.81
CA ASP A 177 -5.82 12.42 32.59
C ASP A 177 -6.22 11.75 33.93
N SER A 178 -7.29 10.99 33.87
CA SER A 178 -7.77 10.19 34.98
C SER A 178 -8.18 8.79 34.51
N GLY A 179 -7.61 7.74 35.07
CA GLY A 179 -7.96 6.35 34.77
C GLY A 179 -7.34 5.80 33.49
N ASN A 180 -6.37 6.49 32.90
CA ASN A 180 -5.56 6.04 31.75
C ASN A 180 -6.38 5.54 30.55
N GLY A 181 -7.61 6.00 30.35
CA GLY A 181 -8.51 5.53 29.31
C GLY A 181 -9.32 4.28 29.67
N GLY A 182 -9.22 3.79 30.91
CA GLY A 182 -9.93 2.59 31.39
C GLY A 182 -9.09 1.32 31.30
N SER A 183 -9.71 0.18 31.64
CA SER A 183 -9.07 -1.14 31.70
C SER A 183 -9.46 -2.07 30.54
N GLY A 184 -10.36 -1.64 29.66
CA GLY A 184 -10.92 -2.45 28.57
C GLY A 184 -10.61 -1.90 27.21
N VAL A 185 -9.41 -1.33 27.00
CA VAL A 185 -9.07 -0.67 25.73
C VAL A 185 -8.41 -1.65 24.77
N ASP A 186 -9.03 -1.83 23.63
CA ASP A 186 -8.54 -2.67 22.52
C ASP A 186 -7.85 -1.81 21.47
N GLY A 187 -6.86 -2.40 20.79
CA GLY A 187 -6.18 -1.82 19.65
C GLY A 187 -6.07 -2.79 18.49
N VAL A 188 -6.50 -2.36 17.31
CA VAL A 188 -6.40 -3.13 16.08
C VAL A 188 -5.41 -2.45 15.16
N TYR A 189 -4.22 -3.05 15.02
CA TYR A 189 -3.10 -2.51 14.26
C TYR A 189 -3.13 -3.04 12.83
N GLN A 190 -3.07 -2.13 11.86
CA GLN A 190 -2.93 -2.48 10.46
C GLN A 190 -1.50 -2.89 10.12
N ILE A 191 -1.32 -3.55 8.96
CA ILE A 191 0.01 -3.88 8.46
C ILE A 191 0.79 -2.62 8.14
N ASN A 192 2.12 -2.71 8.25
CA ASN A 192 3.01 -1.71 7.68
C ASN A 192 3.19 -1.99 6.18
N ALA A 193 2.82 -1.04 5.34
CA ALA A 193 2.99 -1.15 3.89
C ALA A 193 4.41 -0.80 3.40
N GLY A 194 5.33 -0.50 4.30
CA GLY A 194 6.71 -0.09 3.99
C GLY A 194 6.95 1.43 4.12
N LEU A 195 8.04 1.95 3.60
CA LEU A 195 8.40 3.36 3.70
C LEU A 195 7.67 4.23 2.69
N ASN A 196 7.42 5.48 3.06
CA ASN A 196 6.84 6.48 2.16
C ASN A 196 7.81 6.89 1.03
N THR A 197 9.12 6.84 1.29
CA THR A 197 10.16 7.18 0.32
C THR A 197 11.19 6.06 0.27
N GLY A 198 11.74 5.80 -0.93
CA GLY A 198 12.89 4.91 -1.06
C GLY A 198 14.11 5.51 -0.36
N VAL A 199 14.82 4.70 0.43
CA VAL A 199 16.10 5.08 1.02
C VAL A 199 17.20 4.50 0.14
N GLY A 200 18.00 5.37 -0.46
CA GLY A 200 19.18 4.95 -1.23
C GLY A 200 20.14 4.14 -0.37
N GLY A 201 20.72 3.09 -0.98
CA GLY A 201 21.77 2.30 -0.33
C GLY A 201 23.04 3.08 -0.01
N THR A 202 24.10 2.39 0.41
CA THR A 202 25.42 2.97 0.62
C THR A 202 26.04 3.44 -0.69
N GLY A 203 26.62 4.63 -0.73
CA GLY A 203 27.32 5.15 -1.90
C GLY A 203 27.38 6.66 -1.96
N TRP A 204 28.05 7.18 -2.98
CA TRP A 204 28.10 8.61 -3.29
C TRP A 204 26.70 9.12 -3.62
N GLY A 205 26.22 10.11 -2.84
CA GLY A 205 24.87 10.64 -2.97
C GLY A 205 23.80 9.96 -2.12
N ALA A 206 24.14 8.92 -1.36
CA ALA A 206 23.24 8.31 -0.39
C ALA A 206 23.30 9.04 0.95
N GLY A 207 22.42 10.01 1.16
CA GLY A 207 22.33 10.78 2.41
C GLY A 207 23.02 12.16 2.36
N THR A 208 23.08 12.82 3.52
CA THR A 208 23.68 14.15 3.63
C THR A 208 25.22 14.10 3.61
N TRP A 209 25.84 15.08 2.95
CA TRP A 209 27.28 15.30 3.02
C TRP A 209 27.74 15.44 4.48
N GLY A 210 28.81 14.73 4.83
CA GLY A 210 29.36 14.77 6.19
C GLY A 210 28.94 13.64 7.12
N ARG A 211 28.22 12.64 6.64
CA ARG A 211 28.00 11.40 7.37
C ARG A 211 29.22 10.49 7.30
N GLY A 212 29.84 10.26 8.44
CA GLY A 212 30.98 9.37 8.58
C GLY A 212 32.34 10.06 8.41
N THR A 213 33.43 9.34 8.71
CA THR A 213 34.82 9.78 8.51
C THR A 213 35.22 9.58 7.05
N TRP A 214 36.21 10.37 6.59
CA TRP A 214 36.82 10.21 5.27
C TRP A 214 37.23 8.75 5.04
N GLY A 215 36.72 8.14 3.97
CA GLY A 215 37.04 6.77 3.57
C GLY A 215 36.12 5.67 4.10
N SER A 216 35.17 5.98 4.98
CA SER A 216 34.11 5.05 5.36
C SER A 216 32.77 5.52 4.80
N GLY A 217 32.14 4.72 3.94
CA GLY A 217 30.74 4.94 3.56
C GLY A 217 29.88 4.93 4.82
N ALA A 218 29.01 5.93 4.99
CA ALA A 218 28.02 5.85 6.05
C ALA A 218 27.23 4.55 5.87
N SER A 219 27.17 3.73 6.91
CA SER A 219 26.26 2.61 6.98
C SER A 219 24.84 3.19 7.05
N ILE A 220 24.25 3.39 5.90
CA ILE A 220 22.79 3.59 5.82
C ILE A 220 22.23 2.17 5.90
N GLY A 221 21.44 1.90 6.93
CA GLY A 221 20.78 0.62 7.08
C GLY A 221 20.12 0.18 5.79
N VAL A 222 19.79 -1.09 5.70
CA VAL A 222 19.22 -1.81 4.57
C VAL A 222 18.47 -0.89 3.59
N THR A 223 18.79 -0.97 2.31
CA THR A 223 18.00 -0.35 1.23
C THR A 223 16.53 -0.75 1.41
N THR A 224 15.72 0.18 1.87
CA THR A 224 14.30 -0.06 2.04
C THR A 224 13.59 0.44 0.80
N SER A 225 12.87 -0.44 0.13
CA SER A 225 12.15 -0.12 -1.09
C SER A 225 10.98 0.84 -0.81
N LEU A 226 10.63 1.64 -1.81
CA LEU A 226 9.44 2.48 -1.79
C LEU A 226 8.19 1.63 -1.52
N ARG A 227 7.22 2.17 -0.79
CA ARG A 227 5.88 1.57 -0.62
C ARG A 227 5.22 1.40 -1.98
N MET A 228 5.18 0.18 -2.47
CA MET A 228 4.52 -0.21 -3.70
C MET A 228 3.70 -1.48 -3.44
N TRP A 229 2.59 -1.59 -4.15
CA TRP A 229 1.74 -2.77 -4.10
C TRP A 229 1.86 -3.52 -5.41
N SER A 230 1.93 -4.83 -5.34
CA SER A 230 1.56 -5.74 -6.41
C SER A 230 0.23 -6.39 -6.08
N HIS A 231 -0.56 -6.62 -7.09
CA HIS A 231 -1.90 -7.16 -6.95
C HIS A 231 -2.27 -7.92 -8.22
N ASP A 232 -3.13 -8.88 -8.05
CA ASP A 232 -3.72 -9.64 -9.15
C ASP A 232 -5.02 -10.31 -8.69
N ASN A 233 -5.89 -10.69 -9.63
CA ASN A 233 -7.11 -11.38 -9.27
C ASN A 233 -6.94 -12.90 -9.34
N PHE A 234 -7.50 -13.59 -8.36
CA PHE A 234 -7.60 -15.03 -8.34
C PHE A 234 -9.08 -15.42 -8.52
N GLY A 235 -9.52 -15.49 -9.77
CA GLY A 235 -10.94 -15.58 -10.08
C GLY A 235 -11.66 -14.26 -9.82
N GLU A 236 -12.59 -14.23 -8.87
CA GLU A 236 -13.30 -13.02 -8.47
C GLU A 236 -12.62 -12.28 -7.31
N ASP A 237 -11.71 -12.95 -6.62
CA ASP A 237 -11.03 -12.50 -5.42
C ASP A 237 -9.77 -11.73 -5.77
N LEU A 238 -9.25 -10.99 -4.79
CA LEU A 238 -8.06 -10.16 -4.97
C LEU A 238 -6.91 -10.64 -4.09
N LEU A 239 -5.75 -10.80 -4.70
CA LEU A 239 -4.47 -10.93 -4.02
C LEU A 239 -3.73 -9.60 -4.00
N ILE A 240 -3.20 -9.22 -2.86
CA ILE A 240 -2.40 -8.01 -2.69
C ILE A 240 -1.12 -8.32 -1.92
N ASN A 241 -0.03 -7.64 -2.29
CA ASN A 241 1.24 -7.77 -1.62
C ASN A 241 1.92 -6.40 -1.54
N PRO A 242 2.18 -5.86 -0.36
CA PRO A 242 3.10 -4.75 -0.21
C PRO A 242 4.52 -5.28 -0.45
N ARG A 243 5.29 -4.61 -1.27
CA ARG A 243 6.66 -5.02 -1.62
C ARG A 243 7.48 -5.36 -0.38
N ASP A 244 8.17 -6.50 -0.40
CA ASP A 244 8.92 -7.09 0.70
C ASP A 244 8.05 -7.41 1.94
N GLY A 245 6.74 -7.54 1.78
CA GLY A 245 5.78 -7.95 2.79
C GLY A 245 5.09 -9.26 2.46
N ALA A 246 4.17 -9.67 3.34
CA ALA A 246 3.36 -10.87 3.15
C ALA A 246 2.37 -10.72 1.99
N ILE A 247 1.79 -11.85 1.58
CA ILE A 247 0.74 -11.90 0.58
C ILE A 247 -0.61 -11.96 1.30
N PHE A 248 -1.56 -11.15 0.88
CA PHE A 248 -2.88 -11.08 1.47
C PHE A 248 -3.96 -11.38 0.45
N TYR A 249 -5.02 -11.97 0.91
CA TYR A 249 -6.16 -12.42 0.16
C TYR A 249 -7.44 -11.72 0.62
N TRP A 250 -8.17 -11.14 -0.30
CA TRP A 250 -9.49 -10.59 -0.08
C TRP A 250 -10.52 -11.43 -0.84
N ASP A 251 -11.46 -11.99 -0.09
CA ASP A 251 -12.55 -12.81 -0.60
C ASP A 251 -13.76 -11.93 -0.94
N LYS A 252 -14.14 -11.89 -2.20
CA LYS A 252 -15.32 -11.15 -2.68
C LYS A 252 -16.60 -11.59 -1.97
N SER A 253 -16.73 -12.89 -1.69
CA SER A 253 -17.96 -13.44 -1.06
C SER A 253 -18.18 -12.89 0.35
N SER A 254 -17.12 -12.48 1.03
CA SER A 254 -17.14 -11.85 2.35
C SER A 254 -17.53 -10.38 2.32
N GLY A 255 -17.63 -9.78 1.14
CA GLY A 255 -18.06 -8.40 0.91
C GLY A 255 -16.96 -7.34 1.09
N VAL A 256 -17.20 -6.16 0.50
CA VAL A 256 -16.21 -5.06 0.40
C VAL A 256 -15.79 -4.42 1.74
N THR A 257 -16.56 -4.65 2.80
CA THR A 257 -16.25 -4.14 4.15
C THR A 257 -15.35 -5.07 4.94
N THR A 258 -15.08 -6.29 4.43
CA THR A 258 -14.19 -7.26 5.06
C THR A 258 -12.75 -6.97 4.67
N ARG A 259 -11.84 -7.00 5.64
CA ARG A 259 -10.42 -6.76 5.40
C ARG A 259 -9.75 -7.99 4.80
N ALA A 260 -8.73 -7.77 3.98
CA ALA A 260 -7.89 -8.84 3.47
C ALA A 260 -7.14 -9.54 4.61
N VAL A 261 -6.90 -10.83 4.45
CA VAL A 261 -6.21 -11.68 5.43
C VAL A 261 -4.92 -12.24 4.82
N GLU A 262 -3.94 -12.53 5.64
CA GLU A 262 -2.69 -13.16 5.17
C GLU A 262 -3.00 -14.57 4.66
N ILE A 263 -2.46 -14.94 3.48
CA ILE A 263 -2.75 -16.25 2.87
C ILE A 263 -2.36 -17.42 3.78
N GLY A 264 -1.35 -17.26 4.62
CA GLY A 264 -0.93 -18.26 5.60
C GLY A 264 -1.96 -18.53 6.71
N THR A 265 -2.95 -17.67 6.88
CA THR A 265 -4.03 -17.83 7.86
C THR A 265 -5.30 -18.45 7.25
N VAL A 266 -5.35 -18.58 5.93
CA VAL A 266 -6.48 -19.20 5.24
C VAL A 266 -6.48 -20.71 5.49
N SER A 267 -7.66 -21.28 5.68
CA SER A 267 -7.80 -22.73 5.95
C SER A 267 -7.17 -23.56 4.83
N GLY A 268 -6.34 -24.53 5.18
CA GLY A 268 -5.59 -25.37 4.24
C GLY A 268 -4.28 -24.77 3.76
N ALA A 269 -3.82 -23.67 4.36
CA ALA A 269 -2.54 -23.06 4.02
C ALA A 269 -1.37 -23.96 4.41
N GLU A 270 -0.50 -24.29 3.44
CA GLU A 270 0.71 -25.07 3.63
C GLU A 270 1.92 -24.33 3.03
N GLU A 271 2.93 -24.09 3.83
CA GLU A 271 4.22 -23.49 3.43
C GLU A 271 4.09 -22.22 2.57
N THR A 272 3.10 -21.39 2.86
CA THR A 272 2.87 -20.13 2.13
C THR A 272 4.06 -19.19 2.25
N PRO A 273 4.34 -18.36 1.23
CA PRO A 273 5.37 -17.33 1.32
C PRO A 273 5.08 -16.32 2.43
N LEU A 274 6.07 -16.06 3.29
CA LEU A 274 5.99 -15.05 4.35
C LEU A 274 6.30 -13.65 3.86
N THR A 275 6.97 -13.55 2.71
CA THR A 275 7.38 -12.28 2.10
C THR A 275 7.56 -12.45 0.60
N ALA A 276 7.24 -11.42 -0.17
CA ALA A 276 7.47 -11.38 -1.61
C ALA A 276 7.78 -9.95 -2.07
N LYS A 277 8.59 -9.81 -3.11
CA LYS A 277 8.80 -8.52 -3.78
C LYS A 277 7.65 -8.16 -4.71
N GLN A 278 7.08 -9.17 -5.33
CA GLN A 278 5.95 -9.04 -6.25
C GLN A 278 5.20 -10.37 -6.33
N ILE A 279 3.90 -10.28 -6.57
CA ILE A 279 3.05 -11.43 -6.89
C ILE A 279 2.43 -11.25 -8.27
N MET A 280 2.02 -12.38 -8.85
CA MET A 280 1.19 -12.42 -10.04
C MET A 280 0.42 -13.75 -10.07
N VAL A 281 -0.69 -13.80 -10.78
CA VAL A 281 -1.47 -15.02 -11.01
C VAL A 281 -1.34 -15.39 -12.49
N SER A 282 -1.03 -16.65 -12.79
CA SER A 282 -0.97 -17.13 -14.17
C SER A 282 -2.39 -17.23 -14.76
N ASP A 283 -2.61 -16.65 -15.93
CA ASP A 283 -3.91 -16.64 -16.61
C ASP A 283 -4.36 -18.03 -17.05
N VAL A 284 -3.41 -18.93 -17.39
CA VAL A 284 -3.73 -20.25 -17.97
C VAL A 284 -3.97 -21.28 -16.90
N ASP A 285 -3.04 -21.42 -15.96
CA ASP A 285 -3.04 -22.49 -14.97
C ASP A 285 -3.42 -22.03 -13.57
N ARG A 286 -3.62 -20.73 -13.39
CA ARG A 286 -4.02 -20.07 -12.13
C ARG A 286 -3.10 -20.45 -10.95
N HIS A 287 -1.80 -20.53 -11.23
CA HIS A 287 -0.80 -20.53 -10.16
C HIS A 287 -0.65 -19.12 -9.59
N VAL A 288 -0.56 -19.02 -8.29
CA VAL A 288 -0.07 -17.80 -7.66
C VAL A 288 1.46 -17.86 -7.65
N ILE A 289 2.11 -16.88 -8.23
CA ILE A 289 3.56 -16.81 -8.36
C ILE A 289 4.09 -15.69 -7.48
N ALA A 290 5.05 -16.00 -6.61
CA ALA A 290 5.74 -15.07 -5.73
C ALA A 290 7.19 -14.89 -6.15
N PHE A 291 7.60 -13.68 -6.48
CA PHE A 291 8.95 -13.33 -6.91
C PHE A 291 9.75 -12.72 -5.75
N GLY A 292 11.01 -13.14 -5.59
CA GLY A 292 11.87 -12.65 -4.53
C GLY A 292 11.31 -12.98 -3.15
N THR A 293 11.09 -14.25 -2.88
CA THR A 293 10.40 -14.76 -1.69
C THR A 293 11.35 -15.56 -0.78
N ASN A 294 10.83 -16.08 0.33
CA ASN A 294 11.58 -16.97 1.23
C ASN A 294 11.48 -18.44 0.78
N PRO A 295 12.56 -19.25 0.96
CA PRO A 295 12.50 -20.69 0.77
C PRO A 295 11.50 -21.36 1.72
N VAL A 296 11.02 -22.55 1.35
CA VAL A 296 10.21 -23.41 2.23
C VAL A 296 10.93 -23.65 3.55
N GLY A 297 10.22 -23.50 4.66
CA GLY A 297 10.79 -23.68 6.02
C GLY A 297 11.74 -22.58 6.48
N SER A 298 11.91 -21.50 5.73
CA SER A 298 12.75 -20.35 6.10
C SER A 298 11.94 -19.04 6.14
N SER A 299 12.29 -18.15 7.05
CA SER A 299 11.76 -16.78 7.06
C SER A 299 12.67 -15.75 6.37
N LEU A 300 13.86 -16.19 5.91
CA LEU A 300 14.81 -15.29 5.27
C LEU A 300 14.49 -15.16 3.77
N GLN A 301 14.22 -13.94 3.32
CA GLN A 301 13.93 -13.64 1.92
C GLN A 301 15.16 -13.90 1.03
N ASP A 302 15.00 -14.63 -0.06
CA ASP A 302 15.96 -14.73 -1.18
C ASP A 302 15.44 -13.87 -2.35
N PRO A 303 16.12 -12.78 -2.69
CA PRO A 303 15.65 -11.85 -3.71
C PRO A 303 15.60 -12.42 -5.14
N LEU A 304 16.16 -13.61 -5.37
CA LEU A 304 16.19 -14.30 -6.67
C LEU A 304 15.35 -15.59 -6.71
N LEU A 305 14.66 -15.92 -5.60
CA LEU A 305 13.80 -17.09 -5.53
C LEU A 305 12.41 -16.77 -6.06
N ILE A 306 11.89 -17.64 -6.90
CA ILE A 306 10.49 -17.67 -7.34
C ILE A 306 9.86 -18.89 -6.67
N ARG A 307 8.67 -18.72 -6.10
CA ARG A 307 7.82 -19.84 -5.67
C ARG A 307 6.46 -19.71 -6.33
N PHE A 308 5.84 -20.83 -6.59
CA PHE A 308 4.48 -20.87 -7.14
C PHE A 308 3.64 -21.90 -6.41
N SER A 309 2.37 -21.56 -6.24
CA SER A 309 1.39 -22.44 -5.59
C SER A 309 1.06 -23.65 -6.46
N ASP A 310 0.31 -24.60 -5.92
CA ASP A 310 -0.37 -25.61 -6.73
C ASP A 310 -1.38 -24.97 -7.68
N GLN A 311 -1.67 -25.65 -8.78
CA GLN A 311 -2.64 -25.21 -9.79
C GLN A 311 -4.01 -24.98 -9.15
N GLU A 312 -4.64 -23.85 -9.49
CA GLU A 312 -5.95 -23.44 -8.94
C GLU A 312 -6.00 -23.36 -7.39
N SER A 313 -4.88 -23.31 -6.71
CA SER A 313 -4.79 -23.21 -5.26
C SER A 313 -4.03 -21.96 -4.85
N LEU A 314 -4.59 -21.17 -3.96
CA LEU A 314 -3.88 -20.04 -3.34
C LEU A 314 -3.16 -20.45 -2.04
N THR A 315 -3.45 -21.64 -1.49
CA THR A 315 -3.02 -22.07 -0.15
C THR A 315 -1.94 -23.15 -0.13
N ASP A 316 -1.87 -24.03 -1.14
CA ASP A 316 -0.86 -25.09 -1.19
C ASP A 316 0.40 -24.63 -1.92
N TRP A 317 1.45 -24.37 -1.13
CA TRP A 317 2.77 -23.94 -1.60
C TRP A 317 3.87 -24.95 -1.24
N ASN A 318 3.47 -26.12 -0.74
CA ASN A 318 4.41 -27.16 -0.34
C ASN A 318 4.68 -28.10 -1.53
N PRO A 319 5.90 -28.12 -2.10
CA PRO A 319 6.21 -29.02 -3.22
C PRO A 319 6.06 -30.50 -2.82
N LYS A 320 5.19 -31.21 -3.49
CA LYS A 320 4.91 -32.63 -3.29
C LYS A 320 4.92 -33.35 -4.63
N ALA A 321 5.14 -34.66 -4.63
CA ALA A 321 5.08 -35.48 -5.84
C ALA A 321 3.67 -35.52 -6.48
N THR A 322 2.64 -35.06 -5.76
CA THR A 322 1.21 -35.13 -6.15
C THR A 322 0.63 -33.78 -6.53
N ASN A 323 1.36 -32.69 -6.40
CA ASN A 323 0.92 -31.35 -6.76
C ASN A 323 1.92 -30.68 -7.72
N THR A 324 1.58 -29.51 -8.20
CA THR A 324 2.38 -28.73 -9.14
C THR A 324 3.09 -27.55 -8.46
N ALA A 325 2.95 -27.40 -7.13
CA ALA A 325 3.66 -26.37 -6.38
C ALA A 325 5.17 -26.58 -6.48
N GLY A 326 5.92 -25.50 -6.54
CA GLY A 326 7.37 -25.59 -6.68
C GLY A 326 8.09 -24.27 -6.48
N ASP A 327 9.39 -24.33 -6.73
CA ASP A 327 10.27 -23.18 -6.66
C ASP A 327 11.33 -23.19 -7.75
N LEU A 328 11.82 -22.04 -8.10
CA LEU A 328 12.93 -21.84 -9.03
C LEU A 328 13.79 -20.67 -8.55
N ARG A 329 15.08 -20.89 -8.41
CA ARG A 329 16.04 -19.83 -8.12
C ARG A 329 16.79 -19.40 -9.37
N ILE A 330 16.75 -18.10 -9.68
CA ILE A 330 17.55 -17.53 -10.78
C ILE A 330 19.02 -17.49 -10.37
N GLY A 331 19.89 -18.00 -11.25
CA GLY A 331 21.31 -18.18 -10.96
C GLY A 331 22.16 -16.92 -11.05
N SER A 332 21.63 -15.81 -11.60
CA SER A 332 22.37 -14.56 -11.77
C SER A 332 21.45 -13.35 -11.59
N GLY A 333 22.00 -12.28 -11.04
CA GLY A 333 21.28 -11.04 -10.73
C GLY A 333 21.39 -10.66 -9.26
N SER A 334 20.79 -9.57 -8.86
CA SER A 334 20.75 -9.10 -7.47
C SER A 334 19.37 -9.25 -6.84
N GLU A 335 18.33 -8.89 -7.59
CA GLU A 335 16.95 -8.95 -7.13
C GLU A 335 15.97 -8.81 -8.30
N PHE A 336 14.71 -9.19 -8.07
CA PHE A 336 13.61 -8.85 -8.96
C PHE A 336 13.24 -7.37 -8.81
N VAL A 337 13.26 -6.67 -9.92
CA VAL A 337 12.75 -5.29 -9.99
C VAL A 337 11.26 -5.33 -10.32
N ARG A 338 10.87 -6.08 -11.35
CA ARG A 338 9.49 -6.28 -11.78
C ARG A 338 9.37 -7.56 -12.62
N ALA A 339 8.24 -8.24 -12.48
CA ALA A 339 7.78 -9.29 -13.38
C ALA A 339 6.50 -8.84 -14.09
N ILE A 340 6.32 -9.25 -15.34
CA ILE A 340 5.14 -9.01 -16.15
C ILE A 340 4.79 -10.30 -16.89
N GLU A 341 3.52 -10.57 -17.05
CA GLU A 341 3.01 -11.60 -17.95
C GLU A 341 2.91 -11.03 -19.37
N THR A 342 3.24 -11.85 -20.40
CA THR A 342 3.26 -11.43 -21.83
C THR A 342 2.51 -12.41 -22.70
#